data_33f067060bbef879d0ff6d8072230360
#
_entry.id   33f067060bbef879d0ff6d8072230360
#
_cell.length_a   1.000
_cell.length_b   1.000
_cell.length_c   1.000
_cell.angle_alpha   90.00
_cell.angle_beta   90.00
_cell.angle_gamma   90.00
#
_symmetry.space_group_name_H-M   'P 1'
#
loop_
_entity.id
_entity.type
_entity.pdbx_description
1 polymer ?
#
loop_
_entity_poly.entity_id
_entity_poly.type
_entity_poly.pdbx_seq_one_letter_code
_entity_poly.pdbx_strand_id
1 'polypeptide(L)'
;MTVNKLLAKSYSYGGTRSLDSIRYIVIHYTGNKGDTALANARYFATSNTRSAGAHYFVGRDGSVYQSVELNRIAWSVGGVFSTSNGAGSHYRKCTNTNSVSIELCDCLEDASWEQYKSTRQLVKLIRKKCPNAKTVLRHWDVNGKSCPSPMIGTNNRKWKLFSTYIDKGYQYKATVTKRVAVRTSPKVTTGNIYNYLKVGSTVKVTKIVGKFARLSSKTKDGKYRYVVLSKIKESL
;
A
#
# COMPACT_ATOMS: atom_id res chain seq x y z
N MET A 1 -5.22 7.38 12.47
CA MET A 1 -4.98 5.91 12.38
C MET A 1 -4.39 5.45 13.69
N THR A 2 -4.99 4.46 14.30
CA THR A 2 -4.43 3.77 15.47
C THR A 2 -3.49 2.68 15.00
N VAL A 3 -2.29 2.59 15.59
CA VAL A 3 -1.37 1.47 15.43
C VAL A 3 -1.33 0.73 16.75
N ASN A 4 -1.89 -0.47 16.76
CA ASN A 4 -1.83 -1.34 17.92
C ASN A 4 -0.42 -1.94 18.04
N LYS A 5 0.06 -2.19 19.25
CA LYS A 5 1.34 -2.86 19.48
C LYS A 5 1.11 -4.25 20.03
N LEU A 6 1.73 -5.24 19.40
CA LEU A 6 1.86 -6.60 19.90
C LEU A 6 3.21 -7.14 19.43
N LEU A 7 4.23 -6.96 20.26
CA LEU A 7 5.62 -7.16 19.85
C LEU A 7 5.97 -8.65 19.78
N ALA A 8 6.69 -8.97 18.72
CA ALA A 8 7.17 -10.32 18.43
C ALA A 8 8.27 -10.74 19.41
N LYS A 9 8.44 -12.06 19.55
CA LYS A 9 9.60 -12.66 20.21
C LYS A 9 10.90 -12.38 19.44
N SER A 10 12.03 -12.49 20.13
CA SER A 10 13.38 -12.22 19.61
C SER A 10 13.78 -13.02 18.36
N TYR A 11 13.14 -14.16 18.10
CA TYR A 11 13.33 -14.91 16.86
C TYR A 11 12.98 -14.13 15.59
N SER A 12 12.12 -13.10 15.71
CA SER A 12 11.58 -12.36 14.57
C SER A 12 12.44 -11.18 14.12
N TYR A 13 13.47 -10.84 14.88
CA TYR A 13 14.31 -9.68 14.58
C TYR A 13 15.73 -9.84 15.12
N GLY A 14 16.67 -9.08 14.53
CA GLY A 14 18.04 -8.96 15.00
C GLY A 14 18.31 -7.71 15.83
N GLY A 15 19.55 -7.28 15.80
CA GLY A 15 20.07 -6.15 16.57
C GLY A 15 19.33 -4.82 16.35
N THR A 16 19.86 -3.78 16.97
CA THR A 16 19.39 -2.41 16.84
C THR A 16 20.00 -1.72 15.61
N ARG A 17 19.32 -0.68 15.13
CA ARG A 17 19.78 0.19 14.05
C ARG A 17 19.33 1.63 14.27
N SER A 18 20.04 2.59 13.67
CA SER A 18 19.55 3.97 13.58
C SER A 18 18.33 4.06 12.66
N LEU A 19 17.37 4.91 12.99
CA LEU A 19 16.22 5.20 12.12
C LEU A 19 16.67 5.90 10.83
N ASP A 20 17.76 6.63 10.86
CA ASP A 20 18.34 7.31 9.69
C ASP A 20 18.97 6.35 8.68
N SER A 21 19.27 5.09 9.07
CA SER A 21 19.75 4.07 8.15
C SER A 21 18.64 3.50 7.25
N ILE A 22 17.36 3.71 7.59
CA ILE A 22 16.22 3.14 6.89
C ILE A 22 15.97 3.91 5.60
N ARG A 23 16.08 3.22 4.46
CA ARG A 23 15.95 3.76 3.09
C ARG A 23 14.69 3.28 2.39
N TYR A 24 14.22 2.08 2.74
CA TYR A 24 13.19 1.36 2.01
C TYR A 24 12.01 0.98 2.90
N ILE A 25 10.83 0.96 2.30
CA ILE A 25 9.62 0.36 2.86
C ILE A 25 9.24 -0.77 1.92
N VAL A 26 9.22 -2.00 2.41
CA VAL A 26 8.96 -3.19 1.60
C VAL A 26 7.56 -3.72 1.89
N ILE A 27 6.78 -3.85 0.83
CA ILE A 27 5.43 -4.42 0.87
C ILE A 27 5.52 -5.91 0.63
N HIS A 28 4.89 -6.66 1.53
CA HIS A 28 4.73 -8.10 1.51
C HIS A 28 3.25 -8.46 1.57
N TYR A 29 2.93 -9.72 1.49
CA TYR A 29 1.64 -10.29 1.81
C TYR A 29 1.82 -11.60 2.59
N THR A 30 0.91 -11.91 3.48
CA THR A 30 0.98 -13.13 4.29
C THR A 30 0.74 -14.40 3.47
N GLY A 31 -0.01 -14.29 2.36
CA GLY A 31 -0.37 -15.40 1.49
C GLY A 31 -1.44 -16.32 2.07
N ASN A 32 -2.04 -15.98 3.19
CA ASN A 32 -3.06 -16.77 3.89
C ASN A 32 -4.46 -16.17 3.67
N LYS A 33 -5.42 -17.04 3.30
CA LYS A 33 -6.83 -16.64 3.17
C LYS A 33 -7.47 -16.43 4.53
N GLY A 34 -8.16 -15.31 4.71
CA GLY A 34 -8.95 -15.02 5.92
C GLY A 34 -8.12 -14.68 7.17
N ASP A 35 -6.81 -14.53 7.04
CA ASP A 35 -5.99 -14.13 8.18
C ASP A 35 -6.16 -12.64 8.53
N THR A 36 -5.86 -12.29 9.78
CA THR A 36 -6.00 -10.92 10.28
C THR A 36 -4.66 -10.36 10.76
N ALA A 37 -4.56 -9.04 10.84
CA ALA A 37 -3.37 -8.39 11.38
C ALA A 37 -3.13 -8.77 12.86
N LEU A 38 -4.19 -8.94 13.66
CA LEU A 38 -4.10 -9.39 15.03
C LEU A 38 -3.59 -10.84 15.12
N ALA A 39 -4.14 -11.76 14.31
CA ALA A 39 -3.74 -13.17 14.33
C ALA A 39 -2.26 -13.33 13.98
N ASN A 40 -1.78 -12.62 12.93
CA ASN A 40 -0.37 -12.61 12.57
C ASN A 40 0.51 -12.02 13.68
N ALA A 41 0.16 -10.85 14.20
CA ALA A 41 0.92 -10.24 15.30
C ALA A 41 0.99 -11.17 16.53
N ARG A 42 -0.12 -11.84 16.87
CA ARG A 42 -0.18 -12.83 17.97
C ARG A 42 0.73 -14.01 17.70
N TYR A 43 0.71 -14.57 16.48
CA TYR A 43 1.60 -15.66 16.11
C TYR A 43 3.06 -15.32 16.34
N PHE A 44 3.51 -14.14 15.90
CA PHE A 44 4.90 -13.70 16.09
C PHE A 44 5.22 -13.36 17.56
N ALA A 45 4.24 -12.94 18.33
CA ALA A 45 4.39 -12.66 19.75
C ALA A 45 4.46 -13.93 20.63
N THR A 46 3.82 -15.03 20.20
CA THR A 46 3.65 -16.22 21.08
C THR A 46 4.26 -17.50 20.52
N SER A 47 4.16 -17.74 19.22
CA SER A 47 4.35 -19.08 18.61
C SER A 47 5.49 -19.15 17.61
N ASN A 48 6.00 -18.01 17.09
CA ASN A 48 7.08 -18.03 16.11
C ASN A 48 8.39 -18.54 16.73
N THR A 49 8.98 -19.54 16.08
CA THR A 49 10.29 -20.13 16.42
C THR A 49 11.31 -19.99 15.28
N ARG A 50 10.93 -19.33 14.18
CA ARG A 50 11.75 -19.17 12.97
C ARG A 50 12.34 -17.76 12.91
N SER A 51 13.50 -17.63 12.26
CA SER A 51 14.10 -16.33 11.90
C SER A 51 13.28 -15.66 10.79
N ALA A 52 12.05 -15.25 11.13
CA ALA A 52 11.13 -14.56 10.25
C ALA A 52 10.30 -13.55 11.06
N GLY A 53 9.98 -12.40 10.46
CA GLY A 53 9.18 -11.36 11.11
C GLY A 53 8.92 -10.18 10.19
N ALA A 54 8.00 -9.32 10.62
CA ALA A 54 7.69 -8.07 9.94
C ALA A 54 7.53 -6.94 10.96
N HIS A 55 7.75 -5.69 10.54
CA HIS A 55 7.52 -4.54 11.41
C HIS A 55 6.03 -4.30 11.62
N TYR A 56 5.21 -4.46 10.58
CA TYR A 56 3.78 -4.19 10.62
C TYR A 56 2.97 -5.22 9.86
N PHE A 57 1.77 -5.50 10.39
CA PHE A 57 0.70 -6.22 9.72
C PHE A 57 -0.47 -5.28 9.47
N VAL A 58 -1.02 -5.29 8.27
CA VAL A 58 -2.19 -4.50 7.85
C VAL A 58 -3.31 -5.45 7.44
N GLY A 59 -4.35 -5.50 8.24
CA GLY A 59 -5.54 -6.34 8.01
C GLY A 59 -6.37 -5.85 6.83
N ARG A 60 -7.15 -6.76 6.26
CA ARG A 60 -8.08 -6.44 5.16
C ARG A 60 -9.15 -5.42 5.57
N ASP A 61 -9.47 -5.34 6.86
CA ASP A 61 -10.33 -4.35 7.50
C ASP A 61 -9.65 -2.99 7.73
N GLY A 62 -8.35 -2.90 7.48
CA GLY A 62 -7.53 -1.71 7.70
C GLY A 62 -6.93 -1.60 9.11
N SER A 63 -7.12 -2.58 9.97
CA SER A 63 -6.44 -2.65 11.27
C SER A 63 -4.92 -2.74 11.07
N VAL A 64 -4.14 -2.12 11.97
CA VAL A 64 -2.67 -2.12 11.89
C VAL A 64 -2.09 -2.55 13.21
N TYR A 65 -1.18 -3.53 13.14
CA TYR A 65 -0.41 -4.01 14.28
C TYR A 65 1.08 -3.84 14.04
N GLN A 66 1.78 -3.23 14.99
CA GLN A 66 3.23 -3.19 15.03
C GLN A 66 3.73 -4.43 15.78
N SER A 67 4.54 -5.24 15.09
CA SER A 67 5.12 -6.48 15.61
C SER A 67 6.61 -6.35 15.92
N VAL A 68 7.35 -5.52 15.16
CA VAL A 68 8.75 -5.22 15.45
C VAL A 68 8.95 -3.71 15.49
N GLU A 69 9.73 -3.22 16.42
CA GLU A 69 10.05 -1.79 16.53
C GLU A 69 10.95 -1.33 15.38
N LEU A 70 10.83 -0.06 14.97
CA LEU A 70 11.57 0.46 13.81
C LEU A 70 13.09 0.46 13.99
N ASN A 71 13.56 0.61 15.22
CA ASN A 71 14.99 0.52 15.56
C ASN A 71 15.51 -0.92 15.67
N ARG A 72 14.69 -1.93 15.41
CA ARG A 72 15.07 -3.34 15.32
C ARG A 72 15.08 -3.80 13.86
N ILE A 73 15.86 -4.83 13.58
CA ILE A 73 16.06 -5.40 12.25
C ILE A 73 15.11 -6.60 12.10
N ALA A 74 13.91 -6.42 11.52
CA ALA A 74 13.02 -7.54 11.27
C ALA A 74 13.57 -8.46 10.15
N TRP A 75 13.42 -9.77 10.32
CA TRP A 75 13.86 -10.77 9.33
C TRP A 75 12.79 -10.95 8.23
N SER A 76 12.79 -10.09 7.21
CA SER A 76 11.70 -10.00 6.23
C SER A 76 12.12 -10.07 4.76
N VAL A 77 13.29 -9.58 4.37
CA VAL A 77 13.73 -9.52 2.96
C VAL A 77 14.85 -10.51 2.62
N GLY A 78 14.91 -11.61 3.35
CA GLY A 78 15.78 -12.75 3.02
C GLY A 78 15.20 -13.65 1.92
N GLY A 79 15.94 -14.68 1.54
CA GLY A 79 15.54 -15.70 0.60
C GLY A 79 16.45 -15.79 -0.63
N VAL A 80 16.15 -16.77 -1.50
CA VAL A 80 16.91 -17.04 -2.71
C VAL A 80 16.68 -15.93 -3.75
N PHE A 81 17.75 -15.50 -4.38
CA PHE A 81 17.67 -14.51 -5.46
C PHE A 81 17.15 -15.14 -6.75
N SER A 82 16.26 -14.42 -7.42
CA SER A 82 15.77 -14.74 -8.76
C SER A 82 15.68 -13.48 -9.61
N THR A 83 16.16 -13.55 -10.85
CA THR A 83 16.09 -12.47 -11.85
C THR A 83 14.87 -12.56 -12.75
N SER A 84 13.95 -13.52 -12.51
CA SER A 84 12.78 -13.74 -13.36
C SER A 84 11.94 -12.49 -13.53
N ASN A 85 11.50 -12.21 -14.75
CA ASN A 85 10.54 -11.14 -15.08
C ASN A 85 10.91 -9.74 -14.55
N GLY A 86 12.20 -9.38 -14.58
CA GLY A 86 12.68 -8.08 -14.10
C GLY A 86 12.70 -7.92 -12.59
N ALA A 87 12.62 -9.03 -11.86
CA ALA A 87 12.72 -9.05 -10.41
C ALA A 87 14.14 -8.67 -9.93
N GLY A 88 14.26 -8.37 -8.63
CA GLY A 88 15.55 -8.20 -7.97
C GLY A 88 16.31 -6.91 -8.32
N SER A 89 15.63 -5.88 -8.84
CA SER A 89 16.25 -4.58 -9.17
C SER A 89 16.93 -3.89 -7.98
N HIS A 90 16.56 -4.29 -6.76
CA HIS A 90 17.14 -3.80 -5.50
C HIS A 90 17.89 -4.89 -4.72
N TYR A 91 18.28 -5.96 -5.39
CA TYR A 91 19.09 -7.02 -4.77
C TYR A 91 20.39 -6.44 -4.22
N ARG A 92 20.76 -6.83 -3.00
CA ARG A 92 21.91 -6.32 -2.22
C ARG A 92 21.86 -4.83 -1.88
N LYS A 93 20.94 -4.04 -2.45
CA LYS A 93 20.73 -2.62 -2.10
C LYS A 93 19.73 -2.48 -0.95
N CYS A 94 18.60 -3.20 -1.01
CA CYS A 94 17.62 -3.28 0.06
C CYS A 94 17.87 -4.55 0.88
N THR A 95 18.04 -4.38 2.17
CA THR A 95 18.37 -5.45 3.14
C THR A 95 17.49 -5.31 4.38
N ASN A 96 17.50 -6.29 5.28
CA ASN A 96 16.80 -6.18 6.55
C ASN A 96 17.29 -4.98 7.38
N THR A 97 18.57 -4.62 7.29
CA THR A 97 19.18 -3.54 8.09
C THR A 97 18.70 -2.15 7.67
N ASN A 98 18.30 -1.95 6.42
CA ASN A 98 17.92 -0.64 5.89
C ASN A 98 16.47 -0.56 5.38
N SER A 99 15.61 -1.52 5.75
CA SER A 99 14.21 -1.56 5.32
C SER A 99 13.22 -1.74 6.47
N VAL A 100 12.00 -1.25 6.26
CA VAL A 100 10.82 -1.54 7.07
C VAL A 100 9.86 -2.39 6.27
N SER A 101 9.40 -3.49 6.83
CA SER A 101 8.46 -4.41 6.19
C SER A 101 7.02 -4.20 6.63
N ILE A 102 6.09 -4.26 5.67
CA ILE A 102 4.64 -4.17 5.88
C ILE A 102 4.00 -5.38 5.20
N GLU A 103 3.36 -6.24 5.98
CA GLU A 103 2.60 -7.41 5.50
C GLU A 103 1.13 -7.04 5.30
N LEU A 104 0.60 -7.29 4.11
CA LEU A 104 -0.83 -7.21 3.81
C LEU A 104 -1.47 -8.56 4.11
N CYS A 105 -2.35 -8.62 5.10
CA CYS A 105 -3.06 -9.84 5.47
C CYS A 105 -4.23 -10.10 4.53
N ASP A 106 -4.54 -11.37 4.23
CA ASP A 106 -5.63 -11.78 3.33
C ASP A 106 -5.65 -11.01 1.99
N CYS A 107 -4.47 -10.79 1.40
CA CYS A 107 -4.30 -10.08 0.14
C CYS A 107 -3.93 -11.07 -0.98
N LEU A 108 -4.85 -12.00 -1.33
CA LEU A 108 -4.58 -13.04 -2.32
C LEU A 108 -4.83 -12.59 -3.77
N GLU A 109 -5.80 -11.70 -3.98
CA GLU A 109 -6.13 -11.19 -5.31
C GLU A 109 -5.78 -9.71 -5.49
N ASP A 110 -6.18 -8.87 -4.52
CA ASP A 110 -5.89 -7.44 -4.48
C ASP A 110 -6.02 -6.93 -3.04
N ALA A 111 -5.34 -5.83 -2.73
CA ALA A 111 -5.52 -5.14 -1.47
C ALA A 111 -6.93 -4.55 -1.37
N SER A 112 -7.52 -4.62 -0.18
CA SER A 112 -8.78 -3.94 0.09
C SER A 112 -8.60 -2.42 0.08
N TRP A 113 -9.72 -1.69 -0.05
CA TRP A 113 -9.66 -0.22 0.04
C TRP A 113 -9.17 0.25 1.42
N GLU A 114 -9.50 -0.46 2.46
CA GLU A 114 -9.05 -0.22 3.83
C GLU A 114 -7.54 -0.42 3.96
N GLN A 115 -6.99 -1.49 3.34
CA GLN A 115 -5.54 -1.69 3.26
C GLN A 115 -4.83 -0.57 2.49
N TYR A 116 -5.38 -0.09 1.37
CA TYR A 116 -4.84 1.08 0.66
C TYR A 116 -4.73 2.30 1.58
N LYS A 117 -5.81 2.62 2.32
CA LYS A 117 -5.85 3.77 3.22
C LYS A 117 -4.88 3.65 4.39
N SER A 118 -4.92 2.50 5.07
CA SER A 118 -4.11 2.26 6.26
C SER A 118 -2.63 2.16 5.92
N THR A 119 -2.26 1.47 4.82
CA THR A 119 -0.86 1.41 4.37
C THR A 119 -0.34 2.79 4.00
N ARG A 120 -1.15 3.64 3.33
CA ARG A 120 -0.74 5.03 3.06
C ARG A 120 -0.47 5.83 4.35
N GLN A 121 -1.35 5.71 5.34
CA GLN A 121 -1.17 6.42 6.60
C GLN A 121 0.06 5.89 7.36
N LEU A 122 0.28 4.58 7.31
CA LEU A 122 1.43 3.93 7.91
C LEU A 122 2.74 4.38 7.23
N VAL A 123 2.80 4.40 5.90
CA VAL A 123 3.96 4.92 5.13
C VAL A 123 4.27 6.37 5.52
N LYS A 124 3.26 7.22 5.68
CA LYS A 124 3.47 8.59 6.17
C LYS A 124 4.02 8.63 7.60
N LEU A 125 3.52 7.78 8.49
CA LEU A 125 4.01 7.65 9.86
C LEU A 125 5.47 7.19 9.89
N ILE A 126 5.81 6.18 9.09
CA ILE A 126 7.19 5.67 8.96
C ILE A 126 8.11 6.79 8.44
N ARG A 127 7.74 7.47 7.37
CA ARG A 127 8.54 8.57 6.80
C ARG A 127 8.73 9.75 7.76
N LYS A 128 7.77 10.01 8.64
CA LYS A 128 7.92 11.03 9.70
C LYS A 128 9.00 10.64 10.71
N LYS A 129 9.11 9.36 11.04
CA LYS A 129 10.11 8.82 12.00
C LYS A 129 11.44 8.47 11.33
N CYS A 130 11.40 8.10 10.06
CA CYS A 130 12.54 7.64 9.26
C CYS A 130 12.58 8.46 7.96
N PRO A 131 13.09 9.70 7.96
CA PRO A 131 12.98 10.64 6.83
C PRO A 131 13.68 10.16 5.56
N ASN A 132 14.64 9.24 5.69
CA ASN A 132 15.34 8.61 4.58
C ASN A 132 14.57 7.44 3.93
N ALA A 133 13.46 6.96 4.50
CA ALA A 133 12.61 5.90 3.97
C ALA A 133 11.75 6.35 2.78
N LYS A 134 12.39 6.77 1.69
CA LYS A 134 11.73 7.42 0.54
C LYS A 134 11.15 6.42 -0.45
N THR A 135 11.77 5.26 -0.62
CA THR A 135 11.43 4.30 -1.67
C THR A 135 10.53 3.19 -1.12
N VAL A 136 9.40 2.96 -1.78
CA VAL A 136 8.50 1.84 -1.50
C VAL A 136 8.70 0.76 -2.56
N LEU A 137 8.93 -0.47 -2.13
CA LEU A 137 9.25 -1.64 -2.94
C LEU A 137 8.32 -2.80 -2.61
N ARG A 138 8.30 -3.81 -3.49
CA ARG A 138 7.80 -5.16 -3.18
C ARG A 138 8.98 -6.04 -2.75
N HIS A 139 8.74 -7.10 -2.03
CA HIS A 139 9.77 -8.13 -1.81
C HIS A 139 10.29 -8.71 -3.16
N TRP A 140 9.40 -8.82 -4.15
CA TRP A 140 9.75 -9.18 -5.52
C TRP A 140 10.82 -8.26 -6.15
N ASP A 141 10.78 -6.95 -5.87
CA ASP A 141 11.80 -6.00 -6.34
C ASP A 141 13.16 -6.19 -5.64
N VAL A 142 13.18 -6.85 -4.47
CA VAL A 142 14.42 -7.08 -3.70
C VAL A 142 15.14 -8.32 -4.18
N ASN A 143 14.50 -9.50 -4.16
CA ASN A 143 15.18 -10.77 -4.45
C ASN A 143 14.42 -11.68 -5.42
N GLY A 144 13.33 -11.23 -6.02
CA GLY A 144 12.54 -12.00 -6.98
C GLY A 144 11.49 -12.92 -6.36
N LYS A 145 11.36 -12.97 -5.04
CA LYS A 145 10.32 -13.75 -4.39
C LYS A 145 8.94 -13.35 -4.89
N SER A 146 8.04 -14.30 -5.11
CA SER A 146 6.64 -14.03 -5.50
C SER A 146 5.84 -13.38 -4.35
N CYS A 147 6.25 -12.17 -3.94
CA CYS A 147 5.69 -11.46 -2.80
C CYS A 147 5.68 -9.94 -3.04
N PRO A 148 4.50 -9.29 -2.91
CA PRO A 148 3.16 -9.86 -2.80
C PRO A 148 2.69 -10.46 -4.14
N SER A 149 2.26 -11.73 -4.14
CA SER A 149 1.95 -12.50 -5.37
C SER A 149 0.98 -11.78 -6.32
N PRO A 150 -0.11 -11.14 -5.86
CA PRO A 150 -1.02 -10.44 -6.77
C PRO A 150 -0.41 -9.22 -7.48
N MET A 151 0.76 -8.75 -7.03
CA MET A 151 1.37 -7.49 -7.46
C MET A 151 2.74 -7.67 -8.11
N ILE A 152 3.17 -8.92 -8.40
CA ILE A 152 4.46 -9.20 -9.05
C ILE A 152 4.43 -8.93 -10.56
N GLY A 153 5.61 -8.88 -11.19
CA GLY A 153 5.78 -8.56 -12.61
C GLY A 153 6.04 -7.09 -12.89
N THR A 154 6.75 -6.82 -13.98
CA THR A 154 7.27 -5.48 -14.33
C THR A 154 6.16 -4.45 -14.57
N ASN A 155 5.09 -4.86 -15.26
CA ASN A 155 3.99 -3.97 -15.63
C ASN A 155 2.70 -4.24 -14.84
N ASN A 156 2.81 -4.76 -13.62
CA ASN A 156 1.65 -5.12 -12.83
C ASN A 156 0.80 -3.89 -12.47
N ARG A 157 -0.42 -3.85 -13.02
CA ARG A 157 -1.35 -2.74 -12.81
C ARG A 157 -1.77 -2.58 -11.33
N LYS A 158 -1.96 -3.69 -10.61
CA LYS A 158 -2.35 -3.63 -9.18
C LYS A 158 -1.25 -2.97 -8.36
N TRP A 159 0.02 -3.34 -8.61
CA TRP A 159 1.15 -2.68 -7.97
C TRP A 159 1.23 -1.19 -8.31
N LYS A 160 1.10 -0.84 -9.58
CA LYS A 160 1.12 0.57 -10.03
C LYS A 160 0.04 1.40 -9.33
N LEU A 161 -1.18 0.89 -9.25
CA LEU A 161 -2.29 1.56 -8.56
C LEU A 161 -2.03 1.68 -7.06
N PHE A 162 -1.61 0.58 -6.42
CA PHE A 162 -1.33 0.53 -4.99
C PHE A 162 -0.18 1.47 -4.61
N SER A 163 0.99 1.33 -5.24
CA SER A 163 2.16 2.13 -4.95
C SER A 163 1.93 3.63 -5.21
N THR A 164 1.26 3.97 -6.29
CA THR A 164 0.90 5.37 -6.57
C THR A 164 -0.02 5.94 -5.50
N TYR A 165 -1.01 5.16 -5.04
CA TYR A 165 -1.91 5.64 -4.00
C TYR A 165 -1.22 5.82 -2.66
N ILE A 166 -0.45 4.85 -2.20
CA ILE A 166 0.24 4.95 -0.90
C ILE A 166 1.26 6.08 -0.88
N ASP A 167 1.88 6.37 -2.01
CA ASP A 167 2.84 7.47 -2.15
C ASP A 167 2.16 8.84 -2.35
N LYS A 168 1.29 8.96 -3.33
CA LYS A 168 0.73 10.24 -3.81
C LYS A 168 -0.70 10.54 -3.35
N GLY A 169 -1.48 9.52 -2.92
CA GLY A 169 -2.88 9.64 -2.47
C GLY A 169 -3.92 9.64 -3.58
N TYR A 170 -3.54 9.25 -4.78
CA TYR A 170 -4.42 8.94 -5.89
C TYR A 170 -3.89 7.71 -6.64
N GLN A 171 -4.77 6.97 -7.30
CA GLN A 171 -4.37 5.77 -8.03
C GLN A 171 -3.79 6.10 -9.41
N TYR A 172 -4.47 7.00 -10.14
CA TYR A 172 -4.03 7.44 -11.46
C TYR A 172 -4.59 8.83 -11.82
N LYS A 173 -3.98 9.47 -12.82
CA LYS A 173 -4.53 10.64 -13.50
C LYS A 173 -5.42 10.20 -14.65
N ALA A 174 -6.43 10.98 -14.96
CA ALA A 174 -7.29 10.77 -16.13
C ALA A 174 -7.63 12.10 -16.79
N THR A 175 -7.80 12.06 -18.11
CA THR A 175 -8.26 13.20 -18.90
C THR A 175 -9.75 13.06 -19.20
N VAL A 176 -10.52 14.12 -19.04
CA VAL A 176 -11.92 14.19 -19.41
C VAL A 176 -12.06 14.17 -20.93
N THR A 177 -12.74 13.18 -21.48
CA THR A 177 -12.92 12.98 -22.93
C THR A 177 -14.24 13.53 -23.46
N LYS A 178 -15.22 13.72 -22.60
CA LYS A 178 -16.53 14.36 -22.91
C LYS A 178 -16.93 15.18 -21.69
N ARG A 179 -17.58 16.34 -21.91
CA ARG A 179 -18.13 17.16 -20.81
C ARG A 179 -18.86 16.28 -19.78
N VAL A 180 -18.53 16.39 -18.51
CA VAL A 180 -19.03 15.50 -17.46
C VAL A 180 -19.45 16.26 -16.22
N ALA A 181 -20.61 15.87 -15.66
CA ALA A 181 -21.05 16.35 -14.36
C ALA A 181 -20.17 15.76 -13.25
N VAL A 182 -19.65 16.60 -12.38
CA VAL A 182 -19.06 16.22 -11.10
C VAL A 182 -20.19 16.14 -10.07
N ARG A 183 -20.26 15.01 -9.38
CA ARG A 183 -21.36 14.70 -8.46
C ARG A 183 -20.85 14.50 -7.04
N THR A 184 -21.70 14.74 -6.05
CA THR A 184 -21.41 14.55 -4.62
C THR A 184 -21.69 13.13 -4.14
N SER A 185 -22.30 12.28 -4.98
CA SER A 185 -22.51 10.85 -4.74
C SER A 185 -22.39 10.06 -6.05
N PRO A 186 -22.09 8.75 -5.99
CA PRO A 186 -21.93 7.90 -7.18
C PRO A 186 -23.29 7.45 -7.74
N LYS A 187 -24.18 8.42 -8.02
CA LYS A 187 -25.53 8.24 -8.62
C LYS A 187 -25.75 9.29 -9.69
N VAL A 188 -26.58 8.98 -10.69
CA VAL A 188 -26.98 9.92 -11.71
C VAL A 188 -28.34 10.54 -11.30
N THR A 189 -28.26 11.67 -10.63
CA THR A 189 -29.43 12.49 -10.26
C THR A 189 -29.13 13.97 -10.49
N THR A 190 -30.11 14.80 -10.71
CA THR A 190 -29.94 16.25 -10.88
C THR A 190 -29.51 16.91 -9.57
N GLY A 191 -30.08 16.50 -8.44
CA GLY A 191 -29.81 17.09 -7.13
C GLY A 191 -28.41 16.84 -6.54
N ASN A 192 -27.56 16.01 -7.17
CA ASN A 192 -26.21 15.75 -6.70
C ASN A 192 -25.11 16.33 -7.59
N ILE A 193 -25.44 17.17 -8.55
CA ILE A 193 -24.48 17.83 -9.42
C ILE A 193 -23.79 18.96 -8.64
N TYR A 194 -22.48 18.91 -8.52
CA TYR A 194 -21.67 19.95 -7.90
C TYR A 194 -21.21 20.99 -8.93
N ASN A 195 -20.64 20.53 -10.03
CA ASN A 195 -20.22 21.35 -11.17
C ASN A 195 -20.00 20.47 -12.42
N TYR A 196 -19.44 21.06 -13.46
CA TYR A 196 -19.05 20.34 -14.69
C TYR A 196 -17.56 20.50 -14.98
N LEU A 197 -16.97 19.46 -15.56
CA LEU A 197 -15.61 19.51 -16.13
C LEU A 197 -15.69 19.54 -17.66
N LYS A 198 -14.82 20.35 -18.24
CA LYS A 198 -14.64 20.49 -19.70
C LYS A 198 -13.77 19.33 -20.22
N VAL A 199 -13.90 19.03 -21.51
CA VAL A 199 -12.98 18.14 -22.25
C VAL A 199 -11.56 18.64 -22.08
N GLY A 200 -10.59 17.72 -21.93
CA GLY A 200 -9.19 18.03 -21.68
C GLY A 200 -8.82 18.28 -20.21
N SER A 201 -9.81 18.46 -19.31
CA SER A 201 -9.52 18.62 -17.87
C SER A 201 -8.85 17.37 -17.33
N THR A 202 -7.81 17.54 -16.50
CA THR A 202 -7.15 16.45 -15.80
C THR A 202 -7.73 16.26 -14.41
N VAL A 203 -8.05 15.02 -14.05
CA VAL A 203 -8.53 14.61 -12.72
C VAL A 203 -7.61 13.55 -12.12
N LYS A 204 -7.54 13.51 -10.79
CA LYS A 204 -6.84 12.46 -10.04
C LYS A 204 -7.87 11.52 -9.43
N VAL A 205 -7.85 10.25 -9.82
CA VAL A 205 -8.79 9.22 -9.37
C VAL A 205 -8.23 8.49 -8.16
N THR A 206 -9.03 8.35 -7.11
CA THR A 206 -8.63 7.67 -5.86
C THR A 206 -9.29 6.32 -5.68
N LYS A 207 -10.49 6.10 -6.28
CA LYS A 207 -11.25 4.86 -6.15
C LYS A 207 -12.26 4.75 -7.28
N ILE A 208 -12.52 3.52 -7.72
CA ILE A 208 -13.66 3.20 -8.59
C ILE A 208 -14.84 2.75 -7.71
N VAL A 209 -16.02 3.26 -7.99
CA VAL A 209 -17.27 2.93 -7.30
C VAL A 209 -18.35 2.66 -8.36
N GLY A 210 -18.55 1.40 -8.70
CA GLY A 210 -19.43 1.02 -9.81
C GLY A 210 -19.01 1.71 -11.12
N LYS A 211 -19.92 2.41 -11.76
CA LYS A 211 -19.67 3.17 -13.00
C LYS A 211 -19.01 4.55 -12.79
N PHE A 212 -18.54 4.85 -11.57
CA PHE A 212 -18.00 6.16 -11.20
C PHE A 212 -16.54 6.07 -10.74
N ALA A 213 -15.79 7.12 -11.09
CA ALA A 213 -14.49 7.42 -10.51
C ALA A 213 -14.65 8.43 -9.36
N ARG A 214 -14.18 8.11 -8.16
CA ARG A 214 -14.06 9.07 -7.07
C ARG A 214 -12.79 9.88 -7.25
N LEU A 215 -12.91 11.20 -7.19
CA LEU A 215 -11.79 12.12 -7.35
C LEU A 215 -11.03 12.34 -6.03
N SER A 216 -9.78 12.75 -6.12
CA SER A 216 -8.94 13.12 -4.97
C SER A 216 -9.41 14.42 -4.30
N SER A 217 -9.98 15.34 -5.08
CA SER A 217 -10.52 16.58 -4.58
C SER A 217 -11.89 16.37 -3.95
N LYS A 218 -12.19 17.22 -2.95
CA LYS A 218 -13.50 17.29 -2.28
C LYS A 218 -14.21 18.59 -2.63
N THR A 219 -15.50 18.67 -2.31
CA THR A 219 -16.28 19.90 -2.33
C THR A 219 -15.85 20.82 -1.16
N LYS A 220 -16.32 22.06 -1.14
CA LYS A 220 -16.05 23.00 -0.04
C LYS A 220 -16.55 22.47 1.32
N ASP A 221 -17.68 21.77 1.32
CA ASP A 221 -18.28 21.11 2.50
C ASP A 221 -17.71 19.71 2.78
N GLY A 222 -16.58 19.35 2.17
CA GLY A 222 -15.83 18.12 2.48
C GLY A 222 -16.35 16.84 1.84
N LYS A 223 -17.43 16.87 1.03
CA LYS A 223 -17.96 15.69 0.33
C LYS A 223 -17.02 15.21 -0.76
N TYR A 224 -16.99 13.90 -1.01
CA TYR A 224 -16.28 13.34 -2.16
C TYR A 224 -16.92 13.74 -3.48
N ARG A 225 -16.10 13.84 -4.51
CA ARG A 225 -16.49 14.19 -5.88
C ARG A 225 -16.39 12.97 -6.77
N TYR A 226 -17.37 12.77 -7.65
CA TYR A 226 -17.49 11.63 -8.54
C TYR A 226 -17.75 12.06 -9.97
N VAL A 227 -17.17 11.32 -10.94
CA VAL A 227 -17.47 11.46 -12.37
C VAL A 227 -17.75 10.09 -12.97
N VAL A 228 -18.53 10.03 -14.04
CA VAL A 228 -18.80 8.77 -14.74
C VAL A 228 -17.55 8.32 -15.49
N LEU A 229 -17.15 7.05 -15.31
CA LEU A 229 -15.93 6.46 -15.89
C LEU A 229 -15.86 6.57 -17.42
N SER A 230 -16.99 6.39 -18.13
CA SER A 230 -17.06 6.46 -19.58
C SER A 230 -16.76 7.86 -20.17
N LYS A 231 -16.61 8.87 -19.33
CA LYS A 231 -16.30 10.25 -19.72
C LYS A 231 -14.86 10.66 -19.42
N ILE A 232 -14.05 9.74 -18.93
CA ILE A 232 -12.63 9.96 -18.61
C ILE A 232 -11.78 8.83 -19.20
N LYS A 233 -10.54 9.16 -19.59
CA LYS A 233 -9.53 8.21 -20.07
C LYS A 233 -8.31 8.29 -19.15
N GLU A 234 -7.79 7.16 -18.69
CA GLU A 234 -6.55 7.12 -17.91
C GLU A 234 -5.43 7.78 -18.71
N SER A 235 -4.73 8.74 -18.09
CA SER A 235 -3.52 9.34 -18.63
C SER A 235 -2.34 8.56 -18.07
N LEU A 236 -1.60 7.90 -18.96
CA LEU A 236 -0.38 7.17 -18.65
C LEU A 236 0.78 8.15 -18.35
#